data_f26a362442efd96296768a2e06058c01
#
_entry.id   f26a362442efd96296768a2e06058c01
#
_cell.length_a   1.000
_cell.length_b   1.000
_cell.length_c   1.000
_cell.angle_alpha   90.00
_cell.angle_beta   90.00
_cell.angle_gamma   90.00
#
_symmetry.space_group_name_H-M   'P 1'
#
loop_
_entity.id
_entity.type
_entity.pdbx_description
1 polymer ?
#
loop_
_entity_poly.entity_id
_entity_poly.type
_entity_poly.pdbx_seq_one_letter_code
_entity_poly.pdbx_strand_id
1 'polypeptide(L)'
;MISATRVGFHNSNIVLANQFHEQMYRSERQHVPVGLALMEAKQLVFPLFNSTDLAFRNMQRYSLFGDPATRLAVPLFQVQLSVDDSLNALGEVAVTGQVLDPAGVSVTDYQGQVWLQAFDSSEQSRLDGFNYRQVGSHIFRGRFPVVDGRFNAEFRVPKDITYGGDDGRISGYAWSGERPSAFGSVRGLVLSGTAAGVETDLVGPEIALRFEGADGNSIPRQTVLRATISDPSGINITGETGHEIELVIDGELFVLTDFYSVQGGDYRQGNIEFPLPELEPGEHEVRLKVWDNFNNSSRTIITVKVRQGAGTGIENVLFFPNPMRDSGGHFTYDLKEEASAVQIEVFSLSGRLVDELAGEIREGYNQVAWIPGADLANGTYLYKITAERKNGSTGGRTAVVQVVK
;
A
#
# COMPACT_ATOMS: atom_id res chain seq x y z
N MET A 1 -14.87 -5.74 -1.65
CA MET A 1 -15.49 -4.56 -2.34
C MET A 1 -17.01 -4.68 -2.30
N ILE A 2 -17.71 -3.58 -2.00
CA ILE A 2 -19.17 -3.52 -2.14
C ILE A 2 -19.46 -2.62 -3.34
N SER A 3 -20.22 -3.14 -4.30
CA SER A 3 -20.49 -2.41 -5.54
C SER A 3 -21.88 -2.72 -6.08
N ALA A 4 -22.45 -1.79 -6.83
CA ALA A 4 -23.69 -2.00 -7.55
C ALA A 4 -23.43 -2.76 -8.84
N THR A 5 -24.27 -3.76 -9.14
CA THR A 5 -24.19 -4.53 -10.38
C THR A 5 -24.79 -3.80 -11.59
N ARG A 6 -25.47 -2.68 -11.38
CA ARG A 6 -26.09 -1.79 -12.38
C ARG A 6 -26.15 -0.37 -11.86
N VAL A 7 -26.54 0.57 -12.72
CA VAL A 7 -26.80 1.97 -12.35
C VAL A 7 -27.76 2.02 -11.16
N GLY A 8 -27.35 2.70 -10.10
CA GLY A 8 -28.12 2.88 -8.87
C GLY A 8 -28.80 4.25 -8.80
N PHE A 9 -29.61 4.48 -7.78
CA PHE A 9 -30.31 5.74 -7.54
C PHE A 9 -29.61 6.49 -6.41
N HIS A 10 -29.24 7.73 -6.64
CA HIS A 10 -28.39 8.55 -5.77
C HIS A 10 -28.89 8.59 -4.31
N ASN A 11 -30.13 9.00 -4.07
CA ASN A 11 -30.68 9.16 -2.72
C ASN A 11 -30.73 7.85 -1.93
N SER A 12 -31.15 6.75 -2.57
CA SER A 12 -31.20 5.46 -1.89
C SER A 12 -29.79 4.85 -1.69
N ASN A 13 -28.81 5.23 -2.52
CA ASN A 13 -27.43 4.85 -2.31
C ASN A 13 -26.85 5.49 -1.05
N ILE A 14 -27.08 6.79 -0.84
CA ILE A 14 -26.63 7.54 0.34
C ILE A 14 -27.18 6.89 1.61
N VAL A 15 -28.49 6.61 1.64
CA VAL A 15 -29.13 5.99 2.81
C VAL A 15 -28.54 4.61 3.10
N LEU A 16 -28.35 3.78 2.06
CA LEU A 16 -27.74 2.46 2.22
C LEU A 16 -26.30 2.54 2.71
N ALA A 17 -25.50 3.46 2.13
CA ALA A 17 -24.11 3.67 2.54
C ALA A 17 -24.02 4.15 3.99
N ASN A 18 -24.84 5.11 4.39
CA ASN A 18 -24.87 5.59 5.77
C ASN A 18 -25.25 4.48 6.75
N GLN A 19 -26.28 3.70 6.45
CA GLN A 19 -26.68 2.57 7.29
C GLN A 19 -25.60 1.49 7.35
N PHE A 20 -24.91 1.21 6.23
CA PHE A 20 -23.80 0.28 6.23
C PHE A 20 -22.65 0.74 7.14
N HIS A 21 -22.23 2.01 7.04
CA HIS A 21 -21.20 2.55 7.92
C HIS A 21 -21.64 2.55 9.39
N GLU A 22 -22.89 2.88 9.66
CA GLU A 22 -23.45 2.83 11.01
C GLU A 22 -23.40 1.42 11.59
N GLN A 23 -23.75 0.38 10.82
CA GLN A 23 -23.61 -1.00 11.27
C GLN A 23 -22.15 -1.44 11.46
N MET A 24 -21.24 -0.98 10.59
CA MET A 24 -19.82 -1.31 10.68
C MET A 24 -19.13 -0.70 11.90
N TYR A 25 -19.51 0.54 12.28
CA TYR A 25 -18.77 1.33 13.27
C TYR A 25 -19.56 1.55 14.58
N ARG A 26 -20.60 0.76 14.83
CA ARG A 26 -21.30 0.80 16.12
C ARG A 26 -20.34 0.48 17.27
N SER A 27 -20.27 1.38 18.24
CA SER A 27 -19.42 1.24 19.42
C SER A 27 -19.69 0.00 20.27
N GLU A 28 -20.92 -0.52 20.20
CA GLU A 28 -21.38 -1.69 20.97
C GLU A 28 -21.00 -3.04 20.34
N ARG A 29 -20.61 -3.05 19.07
CA ARG A 29 -20.27 -4.26 18.32
C ARG A 29 -18.85 -4.18 17.76
N GLN A 30 -17.95 -4.86 18.41
CA GLN A 30 -16.57 -4.97 17.94
C GLN A 30 -16.49 -5.92 16.74
N HIS A 31 -15.82 -5.48 15.66
CA HIS A 31 -15.47 -6.32 14.53
C HIS A 31 -16.63 -7.03 13.83
N VAL A 32 -17.67 -6.29 13.47
CA VAL A 32 -18.80 -6.83 12.69
C VAL A 32 -18.29 -7.33 11.33
N PRO A 33 -18.64 -8.57 10.91
CA PRO A 33 -18.34 -9.03 9.56
C PRO A 33 -18.98 -8.14 8.50
N VAL A 34 -18.24 -7.81 7.44
CA VAL A 34 -18.71 -6.91 6.37
C VAL A 34 -20.03 -7.39 5.74
N GLY A 35 -20.19 -8.70 5.56
CA GLY A 35 -21.43 -9.29 5.04
C GLY A 35 -22.61 -9.11 5.97
N LEU A 36 -22.41 -9.25 7.28
CA LEU A 36 -23.45 -9.03 8.28
C LEU A 36 -23.87 -7.55 8.30
N ALA A 37 -22.91 -6.62 8.33
CA ALA A 37 -23.20 -5.19 8.29
C ALA A 37 -23.99 -4.79 7.05
N LEU A 38 -23.63 -5.34 5.87
CA LEU A 38 -24.37 -5.08 4.63
C LEU A 38 -25.79 -5.64 4.69
N MET A 39 -25.96 -6.84 5.24
CA MET A 39 -27.27 -7.47 5.41
C MET A 39 -28.16 -6.64 6.35
N GLU A 40 -27.65 -6.26 7.50
CA GLU A 40 -28.38 -5.45 8.49
C GLU A 40 -28.72 -4.05 7.92
N ALA A 41 -27.80 -3.42 7.22
CA ALA A 41 -28.05 -2.14 6.53
C ALA A 41 -29.20 -2.25 5.53
N LYS A 42 -29.23 -3.31 4.72
CA LYS A 42 -30.34 -3.58 3.78
C LYS A 42 -31.66 -3.80 4.49
N GLN A 43 -31.67 -4.54 5.61
CA GLN A 43 -32.87 -4.78 6.40
C GLN A 43 -33.44 -3.48 7.02
N LEU A 44 -32.56 -2.58 7.48
CA LEU A 44 -32.96 -1.28 8.05
C LEU A 44 -33.45 -0.29 7.00
N VAL A 45 -32.86 -0.33 5.83
CA VAL A 45 -33.25 0.57 4.71
C VAL A 45 -34.55 0.11 4.04
N PHE A 46 -34.85 -1.19 4.03
CA PHE A 46 -36.01 -1.75 3.36
C PHE A 46 -37.36 -1.09 3.75
N PRO A 47 -37.70 -0.91 5.04
CA PRO A 47 -38.95 -0.27 5.44
C PRO A 47 -39.00 1.23 5.20
N LEU A 48 -37.87 1.89 5.08
CA LEU A 48 -37.81 3.36 4.88
C LEU A 48 -38.32 3.80 3.50
N PHE A 49 -38.30 2.91 2.53
CA PHE A 49 -38.66 3.21 1.15
C PHE A 49 -40.05 2.70 0.76
N ASN A 50 -40.88 2.38 1.73
CA ASN A 50 -42.29 1.97 1.60
C ASN A 50 -42.70 1.64 0.16
N SER A 51 -42.41 0.42 -0.28
CA SER A 51 -42.93 -0.16 -1.54
C SER A 51 -42.59 0.57 -2.87
N THR A 52 -41.68 1.53 -2.93
CA THR A 52 -41.22 1.94 -4.22
C THR A 52 -40.32 0.85 -4.79
N ASP A 53 -40.75 0.25 -5.88
CA ASP A 53 -40.04 -0.77 -6.65
C ASP A 53 -38.56 -0.36 -6.93
N LEU A 54 -38.31 0.93 -7.09
CA LEU A 54 -36.98 1.50 -7.34
C LEU A 54 -36.00 1.35 -6.17
N ALA A 55 -36.43 1.58 -4.95
CA ALA A 55 -35.57 1.49 -3.78
C ALA A 55 -35.26 0.02 -3.44
N PHE A 56 -36.24 -0.86 -3.55
CA PHE A 56 -36.04 -2.30 -3.41
C PHE A 56 -35.06 -2.86 -4.45
N ARG A 57 -35.25 -2.51 -5.71
CA ARG A 57 -34.32 -2.87 -6.80
C ARG A 57 -32.92 -2.31 -6.56
N ASN A 58 -32.80 -1.11 -6.00
CA ASN A 58 -31.51 -0.53 -5.69
C ASN A 58 -30.73 -1.35 -4.64
N MET A 59 -31.41 -1.77 -3.56
CA MET A 59 -30.78 -2.63 -2.54
C MET A 59 -30.34 -3.98 -3.10
N GLN A 60 -31.11 -4.58 -4.02
CA GLN A 60 -30.74 -5.83 -4.68
C GLN A 60 -29.49 -5.71 -5.57
N ARG A 61 -29.22 -4.51 -6.09
CA ARG A 61 -28.08 -4.26 -6.97
C ARG A 61 -26.74 -4.23 -6.24
N TYR A 62 -26.73 -3.92 -4.94
CA TYR A 62 -25.51 -3.87 -4.16
C TYR A 62 -25.14 -5.27 -3.68
N SER A 63 -23.97 -5.73 -4.13
CA SER A 63 -23.41 -7.03 -3.79
C SER A 63 -22.04 -6.89 -3.16
N LEU A 64 -21.72 -7.79 -2.23
CA LEU A 64 -20.38 -7.93 -1.68
C LEU A 64 -19.56 -8.85 -2.60
N PHE A 65 -18.48 -8.34 -3.13
CA PHE A 65 -17.48 -9.10 -3.87
C PHE A 65 -16.30 -9.38 -2.93
N GLY A 66 -16.28 -10.56 -2.35
CA GLY A 66 -15.29 -11.00 -1.37
C GLY A 66 -15.91 -11.87 -0.28
N ASP A 67 -15.10 -12.24 0.70
CA ASP A 67 -15.56 -13.05 1.84
C ASP A 67 -16.46 -12.23 2.78
N PRO A 68 -17.73 -12.63 2.99
CA PRO A 68 -18.66 -11.95 3.89
C PRO A 68 -18.24 -12.02 5.37
N ALA A 69 -17.40 -12.98 5.73
CA ALA A 69 -16.87 -13.12 7.10
C ALA A 69 -15.70 -12.16 7.39
N THR A 70 -15.17 -11.49 6.38
CA THR A 70 -14.11 -10.49 6.55
C THR A 70 -14.50 -9.45 7.60
N ARG A 71 -13.60 -9.19 8.55
CA ARG A 71 -13.74 -8.17 9.58
C ARG A 71 -12.72 -7.07 9.32
N LEU A 72 -13.15 -5.82 9.38
CA LEU A 72 -12.23 -4.69 9.26
C LEU A 72 -11.47 -4.50 10.58
N ALA A 73 -10.19 -4.12 10.47
CA ALA A 73 -9.36 -3.78 11.62
C ALA A 73 -9.71 -2.36 12.11
N VAL A 74 -10.89 -2.21 12.70
CA VAL A 74 -11.31 -0.92 13.29
C VAL A 74 -10.57 -0.73 14.61
N PRO A 75 -9.91 0.42 14.84
CA PRO A 75 -9.27 0.71 16.11
C PRO A 75 -10.25 0.69 17.27
N LEU A 76 -9.93 -0.04 18.32
CA LEU A 76 -10.75 -0.13 19.54
C LEU A 76 -10.32 0.87 20.60
N PHE A 77 -9.03 1.22 20.60
CA PHE A 77 -8.49 2.20 21.52
C PHE A 77 -8.45 3.58 20.87
N GLN A 78 -8.24 4.60 21.69
CA GLN A 78 -8.13 5.97 21.23
C GLN A 78 -6.69 6.45 21.37
N VAL A 79 -6.25 7.30 20.44
CA VAL A 79 -5.04 8.11 20.58
C VAL A 79 -5.49 9.51 20.95
N GLN A 80 -5.14 9.95 22.15
CA GLN A 80 -5.29 11.35 22.53
C GLN A 80 -4.03 12.10 22.15
N LEU A 81 -4.16 13.09 21.28
CA LEU A 81 -3.08 13.95 20.80
C LEU A 81 -3.13 15.30 21.49
N SER A 82 -1.96 15.85 21.78
CA SER A 82 -1.79 17.23 22.25
C SER A 82 -0.74 17.92 21.37
N VAL A 83 -1.12 19.06 20.84
CA VAL A 83 -0.33 19.92 19.95
C VAL A 83 -0.84 21.34 20.08
N ASP A 84 -0.03 22.34 19.75
CA ASP A 84 -0.44 23.74 19.69
C ASP A 84 -1.51 23.95 18.61
N ASP A 85 -2.46 24.84 18.86
CA ASP A 85 -3.59 25.12 17.96
C ASP A 85 -3.16 25.80 16.65
N SER A 86 -1.91 26.31 16.57
CA SER A 86 -1.38 27.01 15.41
C SER A 86 -0.09 26.37 14.91
N LEU A 87 -0.04 26.12 13.60
CA LEU A 87 1.12 25.60 12.86
C LEU A 87 1.69 26.73 11.99
N ASN A 88 2.89 27.20 12.32
CA ASN A 88 3.57 28.23 11.52
C ASN A 88 4.52 27.61 10.51
N ALA A 89 4.52 28.10 9.28
CA ALA A 89 5.48 27.67 8.26
C ALA A 89 6.93 27.76 8.79
N LEU A 90 7.75 26.77 8.49
CA LEU A 90 9.14 26.60 8.94
C LEU A 90 9.32 26.43 10.45
N GLY A 91 8.24 26.49 11.25
CA GLY A 91 8.28 26.23 12.68
C GLY A 91 8.43 24.75 13.01
N GLU A 92 9.05 24.46 14.14
CA GLU A 92 9.07 23.11 14.73
C GLU A 92 7.81 22.89 15.54
N VAL A 93 7.20 21.73 15.37
CA VAL A 93 5.97 21.33 16.04
C VAL A 93 6.25 20.09 16.88
N ALA A 94 5.96 20.19 18.16
CA ALA A 94 5.98 19.05 19.08
C ALA A 94 4.57 18.48 19.23
N VAL A 95 4.42 17.18 19.02
CA VAL A 95 3.17 16.44 19.21
C VAL A 95 3.39 15.40 20.28
N THR A 96 2.59 15.44 21.32
CA THR A 96 2.58 14.37 22.33
C THR A 96 1.30 13.58 22.21
N GLY A 97 1.35 12.31 22.56
CA GLY A 97 0.17 11.46 22.52
C GLY A 97 0.17 10.36 23.54
N GLN A 98 -1.02 9.90 23.86
CA GLN A 98 -1.23 8.73 24.73
C GLN A 98 -2.35 7.84 24.21
N VAL A 99 -2.21 6.54 24.48
CA VAL A 99 -3.22 5.53 24.12
C VAL A 99 -4.18 5.36 25.30
N LEU A 100 -5.47 5.49 25.00
CA LEU A 100 -6.56 5.32 25.97
C LEU A 100 -7.41 4.12 25.55
N ASP A 101 -7.93 3.40 26.54
CA ASP A 101 -8.94 2.38 26.34
C ASP A 101 -10.33 3.02 26.03
N PRO A 102 -11.38 2.22 25.71
CA PRO A 102 -12.72 2.73 25.46
C PRO A 102 -13.36 3.48 26.63
N ALA A 103 -12.87 3.27 27.86
CA ALA A 103 -13.33 3.98 29.05
C ALA A 103 -12.57 5.31 29.28
N GLY A 104 -11.58 5.63 28.43
CA GLY A 104 -10.75 6.81 28.54
C GLY A 104 -9.60 6.69 29.53
N VAL A 105 -9.28 5.45 29.96
CA VAL A 105 -8.17 5.19 30.87
C VAL A 105 -6.89 4.95 30.07
N SER A 106 -5.77 5.53 30.54
CA SER A 106 -4.47 5.38 29.90
C SER A 106 -3.97 3.93 29.95
N VAL A 107 -3.55 3.37 28.81
CA VAL A 107 -3.05 2.01 28.64
C VAL A 107 -1.54 2.01 28.77
N THR A 108 -1.03 1.94 30.01
CA THR A 108 0.39 2.11 30.34
C THR A 108 1.28 0.93 29.94
N ASP A 109 0.72 -0.19 29.56
CA ASP A 109 1.44 -1.37 29.05
C ASP A 109 1.40 -1.49 27.52
N TYR A 110 0.98 -0.44 26.81
CA TYR A 110 0.96 -0.41 25.36
C TYR A 110 2.37 -0.17 24.81
N GLN A 111 2.92 -1.18 24.14
CA GLN A 111 4.20 -1.12 23.45
C GLN A 111 3.96 -1.29 21.95
N GLY A 112 4.42 -0.36 21.13
CA GLY A 112 4.15 -0.41 19.71
C GLY A 112 4.71 0.77 18.93
N GLN A 113 4.02 1.12 17.86
CA GLN A 113 4.34 2.28 17.03
C GLN A 113 3.09 3.10 16.74
N VAL A 114 3.27 4.37 16.46
CA VAL A 114 2.24 5.27 15.93
C VAL A 114 2.65 5.78 14.55
N TRP A 115 1.71 5.75 13.62
CA TRP A 115 1.78 6.43 12.34
C TRP A 115 1.13 7.80 12.53
N LEU A 116 1.95 8.85 12.51
CA LEU A 116 1.51 10.23 12.64
C LEU A 116 1.47 10.89 11.26
N GLN A 117 0.38 11.59 10.96
CA GLN A 117 0.21 12.35 9.73
C GLN A 117 -0.35 13.73 10.06
N ALA A 118 0.28 14.76 9.52
CA ALA A 118 -0.23 16.13 9.57
C ALA A 118 -0.67 16.56 8.16
N PHE A 119 -1.79 17.26 8.11
CA PHE A 119 -2.41 17.70 6.86
C PHE A 119 -2.64 19.21 6.90
N ASP A 120 -2.44 19.82 5.77
CA ASP A 120 -2.80 21.21 5.51
C ASP A 120 -4.31 21.44 5.62
N SER A 121 -4.74 22.69 5.59
CA SER A 121 -6.15 23.04 5.49
C SER A 121 -6.73 22.57 4.16
N SER A 122 -8.01 22.23 4.20
CA SER A 122 -8.72 21.83 2.99
C SER A 122 -8.98 23.02 2.06
N GLU A 123 -8.98 22.76 0.77
CA GLU A 123 -9.20 23.75 -0.26
C GLU A 123 -10.55 23.56 -0.96
N GLN A 124 -11.16 24.68 -1.39
CA GLN A 124 -12.32 24.63 -2.25
C GLN A 124 -11.88 24.44 -3.70
N SER A 125 -12.27 23.33 -4.27
CA SER A 125 -11.98 22.99 -5.67
C SER A 125 -13.26 22.91 -6.50
N ARG A 126 -13.14 23.09 -7.80
CA ARG A 126 -14.26 23.01 -8.74
C ARG A 126 -13.95 22.10 -9.91
N LEU A 127 -14.80 21.11 -10.13
CA LEU A 127 -14.70 20.20 -11.26
C LEU A 127 -16.05 20.18 -12.01
N ASP A 128 -16.04 20.43 -13.29
CA ASP A 128 -17.23 20.41 -14.16
C ASP A 128 -18.45 21.17 -13.61
N GLY A 129 -18.19 22.31 -12.91
CA GLY A 129 -19.24 23.13 -12.31
C GLY A 129 -19.65 22.74 -10.88
N PHE A 130 -19.18 21.62 -10.36
CA PHE A 130 -19.40 21.19 -8.98
C PHE A 130 -18.30 21.72 -8.08
N ASN A 131 -18.69 22.42 -7.01
CA ASN A 131 -17.76 22.77 -5.94
C ASN A 131 -17.63 21.58 -5.00
N TYR A 132 -16.40 21.25 -4.65
CA TYR A 132 -16.10 20.23 -3.63
C TYR A 132 -14.95 20.72 -2.75
N ARG A 133 -14.87 20.15 -1.56
CA ARG A 133 -13.79 20.44 -0.63
C ARG A 133 -12.75 19.32 -0.76
N GLN A 134 -11.54 19.69 -1.18
CA GLN A 134 -10.42 18.79 -1.27
C GLN A 134 -9.69 18.77 0.07
N VAL A 135 -9.38 17.60 0.59
CA VAL A 135 -8.57 17.45 1.80
C VAL A 135 -7.19 18.05 1.55
N GLY A 136 -6.67 18.81 2.50
CA GLY A 136 -5.34 19.40 2.38
C GLY A 136 -4.23 18.37 2.20
N SER A 137 -3.17 18.79 1.55
CA SER A 137 -1.96 17.97 1.30
C SER A 137 -1.32 17.51 2.60
N HIS A 138 -0.51 16.46 2.54
CA HIS A 138 0.30 16.06 3.67
C HIS A 138 1.44 17.07 3.89
N ILE A 139 1.52 17.64 5.09
CA ILE A 139 2.67 18.46 5.49
C ILE A 139 3.71 17.66 6.28
N PHE A 140 3.28 16.54 6.87
CA PHE A 140 4.17 15.61 7.56
C PHE A 140 3.62 14.19 7.59
N ARG A 141 4.54 13.20 7.62
CA ARG A 141 4.25 11.78 7.74
C ARG A 141 5.42 11.03 8.38
N GLY A 142 5.18 10.35 9.51
CA GLY A 142 6.26 9.65 10.20
C GLY A 142 5.78 8.55 11.14
N ARG A 143 6.71 7.64 11.49
CA ARG A 143 6.50 6.57 12.47
C ARG A 143 7.34 6.86 13.72
N PHE A 144 6.69 6.73 14.87
CA PHE A 144 7.31 6.94 16.17
C PHE A 144 7.04 5.78 17.11
N PRO A 145 7.97 5.45 18.01
CA PRO A 145 7.74 4.43 19.03
C PRO A 145 6.67 4.89 20.03
N VAL A 146 5.81 3.96 20.42
CA VAL A 146 4.90 4.12 21.57
C VAL A 146 5.46 3.25 22.70
N VAL A 147 5.82 3.89 23.79
CA VAL A 147 6.39 3.26 24.97
C VAL A 147 5.51 3.61 26.17
N ASP A 148 5.11 2.60 26.94
CA ASP A 148 4.23 2.77 28.10
C ASP A 148 2.96 3.56 27.79
N GLY A 149 2.40 3.30 26.58
CA GLY A 149 1.20 3.96 26.08
C GLY A 149 1.37 5.41 25.65
N ARG A 150 2.59 5.94 25.57
CA ARG A 150 2.88 7.33 25.23
C ARG A 150 3.87 7.44 24.08
N PHE A 151 3.81 8.56 23.38
CA PHE A 151 4.80 8.93 22.37
C PHE A 151 5.01 10.43 22.31
N ASN A 152 6.19 10.81 21.82
CA ASN A 152 6.55 12.17 21.46
C ASN A 152 7.01 12.16 20.00
N ALA A 153 6.57 13.15 19.25
CA ALA A 153 6.94 13.35 17.87
C ALA A 153 7.27 14.81 17.62
N GLU A 154 8.24 15.06 16.77
CA GLU A 154 8.60 16.41 16.33
C GLU A 154 8.66 16.43 14.82
N PHE A 155 8.26 17.53 14.22
CA PHE A 155 8.44 17.79 12.80
C PHE A 155 8.51 19.29 12.52
N ARG A 156 9.06 19.66 11.36
CA ARG A 156 9.04 21.04 10.86
C ARG A 156 7.95 21.20 9.82
N VAL A 157 7.17 22.24 9.95
CA VAL A 157 6.14 22.61 8.97
C VAL A 157 6.82 23.11 7.69
N PRO A 158 6.48 22.59 6.51
CA PRO A 158 7.00 23.08 5.24
C PRO A 158 6.67 24.56 5.02
N LYS A 159 7.44 25.20 4.14
CA LYS A 159 7.14 26.55 3.66
C LYS A 159 5.86 26.57 2.82
N ASP A 160 5.59 25.50 2.11
CA ASP A 160 4.42 25.33 1.24
C ASP A 160 3.21 24.86 2.04
N ILE A 161 2.50 25.81 2.66
CA ILE A 161 1.24 25.57 3.35
C ILE A 161 0.19 26.56 2.88
N THR A 162 -1.09 26.24 3.09
CA THR A 162 -2.21 27.14 2.84
C THR A 162 -2.29 28.20 3.94
N TYR A 163 -1.61 29.32 3.75
CA TYR A 163 -1.57 30.40 4.72
C TYR A 163 -2.95 30.96 5.03
N GLY A 164 -3.31 31.01 6.32
CA GLY A 164 -4.61 31.47 6.79
C GLY A 164 -5.68 30.37 6.78
N GLY A 165 -5.33 29.14 6.49
CA GLY A 165 -6.22 27.99 6.67
C GLY A 165 -6.50 27.70 8.14
N ASP A 166 -7.72 27.22 8.45
CA ASP A 166 -8.23 27.01 9.82
C ASP A 166 -8.75 25.60 10.08
N ASP A 167 -8.51 24.65 9.19
CA ASP A 167 -8.95 23.27 9.37
C ASP A 167 -7.82 22.22 9.15
N GLY A 168 -6.60 22.62 9.44
CA GLY A 168 -5.47 21.72 9.54
C GLY A 168 -5.75 20.56 10.49
N ARG A 169 -5.12 19.42 10.24
CA ARG A 169 -5.41 18.20 11.00
C ARG A 169 -4.14 17.42 11.27
N ILE A 170 -4.02 16.88 12.48
CA ILE A 170 -3.05 15.85 12.82
C ILE A 170 -3.81 14.58 13.22
N SER A 171 -3.42 13.43 12.68
CA SER A 171 -3.99 12.12 13.00
C SER A 171 -2.91 11.12 13.37
N GLY A 172 -3.20 10.28 14.37
CA GLY A 172 -2.34 9.21 14.83
C GLY A 172 -3.06 7.88 14.81
N TYR A 173 -2.42 6.87 14.18
CA TYR A 173 -2.84 5.49 14.22
C TYR A 173 -1.75 4.67 14.90
N ALA A 174 -2.06 4.10 16.07
CA ALA A 174 -1.13 3.28 16.82
C ALA A 174 -1.48 1.80 16.71
N TRP A 175 -0.44 0.95 16.59
CA TRP A 175 -0.58 -0.49 16.57
C TRP A 175 0.47 -1.16 17.46
N SER A 176 0.09 -2.32 17.98
CA SER A 176 0.90 -3.19 18.82
C SER A 176 0.69 -4.63 18.36
N GLY A 177 1.67 -5.50 18.59
CA GLY A 177 1.53 -6.94 18.35
C GLY A 177 0.57 -7.64 19.32
N GLU A 178 0.33 -7.05 20.49
CA GLU A 178 -0.37 -7.69 21.63
C GLU A 178 -1.67 -6.96 22.02
N ARG A 179 -1.81 -5.68 21.68
CA ARG A 179 -2.93 -4.84 22.09
C ARG A 179 -3.75 -4.39 20.87
N PRO A 180 -5.03 -4.07 21.03
CA PRO A 180 -5.83 -3.48 19.97
C PRO A 180 -5.20 -2.21 19.42
N SER A 181 -5.43 -1.94 18.11
CA SER A 181 -5.01 -0.67 17.52
C SER A 181 -5.79 0.51 18.10
N ALA A 182 -5.15 1.67 18.04
CA ALA A 182 -5.72 2.93 18.51
C ALA A 182 -5.71 3.98 17.40
N PHE A 183 -6.69 4.90 17.40
CA PHE A 183 -6.76 6.00 16.45
C PHE A 183 -7.24 7.26 17.15
N GLY A 184 -6.73 8.42 16.69
CA GLY A 184 -7.20 9.72 17.11
C GLY A 184 -6.77 10.83 16.19
N SER A 185 -7.43 11.98 16.29
CA SER A 185 -7.06 13.16 15.50
C SER A 185 -7.41 14.45 16.22
N VAL A 186 -6.58 15.47 16.02
CA VAL A 186 -6.87 16.87 16.33
C VAL A 186 -7.18 17.58 15.02
N ARG A 187 -8.21 18.41 15.00
CA ARG A 187 -8.68 19.16 13.82
C ARG A 187 -8.86 20.63 14.17
N GLY A 188 -8.97 21.47 13.15
CA GLY A 188 -9.16 22.91 13.34
C GLY A 188 -7.86 23.61 13.69
N LEU A 189 -6.71 23.02 13.30
CA LEU A 189 -5.42 23.67 13.49
C LEU A 189 -5.28 24.83 12.51
N VAL A 190 -4.86 25.98 13.01
CA VAL A 190 -4.67 27.20 12.21
C VAL A 190 -3.28 27.16 11.56
N LEU A 191 -3.23 27.26 10.24
CA LEU A 191 -1.99 27.38 9.50
C LEU A 191 -1.73 28.86 9.23
N SER A 192 -0.74 29.45 9.88
CA SER A 192 -0.54 30.88 9.84
C SER A 192 0.92 31.26 9.80
N GLY A 193 1.22 32.35 9.09
CA GLY A 193 2.51 33.03 9.14
C GLY A 193 3.74 32.15 9.01
N THR A 194 4.90 32.77 9.11
CA THR A 194 6.20 32.06 9.23
C THR A 194 6.67 32.18 10.67
N ALA A 195 7.24 31.12 11.21
CA ALA A 195 7.79 31.13 12.56
C ALA A 195 8.89 32.20 12.71
N ALA A 196 8.91 32.87 13.86
CA ALA A 196 9.92 33.88 14.15
C ALA A 196 11.25 33.23 14.51
N GLY A 197 12.37 33.89 14.11
CA GLY A 197 13.70 33.45 14.51
C GLY A 197 14.23 32.19 13.80
N VAL A 198 13.60 31.78 12.73
CA VAL A 198 14.03 30.62 11.92
C VAL A 198 15.32 30.98 11.19
N GLU A 199 16.37 30.17 11.37
CA GLU A 199 17.61 30.29 10.60
C GLU A 199 17.35 29.90 9.14
N THR A 200 17.92 30.66 8.21
CA THR A 200 17.77 30.44 6.78
C THR A 200 18.56 29.20 6.36
N ASP A 201 17.91 28.24 5.74
CA ASP A 201 18.53 27.11 5.07
C ASP A 201 18.61 27.39 3.56
N LEU A 202 19.77 27.12 2.95
CA LEU A 202 20.03 27.29 1.51
C LEU A 202 20.59 26.03 0.87
N VAL A 203 20.62 24.91 1.61
CA VAL A 203 21.21 23.65 1.17
C VAL A 203 20.08 22.62 1.01
N GLY A 204 20.01 22.00 -0.13
CA GLY A 204 18.99 20.96 -0.35
C GLY A 204 19.41 19.60 0.20
N PRO A 205 18.47 18.62 0.24
CA PRO A 205 18.65 17.34 0.90
C PRO A 205 19.82 16.50 0.39
N GLU A 206 20.42 15.72 1.28
CA GLU A 206 21.31 14.63 0.91
C GLU A 206 20.50 13.41 0.48
N ILE A 207 20.89 12.77 -0.64
CA ILE A 207 20.17 11.64 -1.25
C ILE A 207 21.12 10.45 -1.42
N ALA A 208 20.84 9.34 -0.78
CA ALA A 208 21.52 8.07 -0.98
C ALA A 208 20.56 7.06 -1.64
N LEU A 209 20.93 6.61 -2.86
CA LEU A 209 20.14 5.63 -3.63
C LEU A 209 20.77 4.25 -3.60
N ARG A 210 19.93 3.23 -3.53
CA ARG A 210 20.30 1.82 -3.71
C ARG A 210 19.16 1.04 -4.35
N PHE A 211 19.49 -0.09 -4.97
CA PHE A 211 18.51 -0.99 -5.57
C PHE A 211 18.62 -2.37 -4.94
N GLU A 212 17.49 -2.99 -4.69
CA GLU A 212 17.46 -4.34 -4.14
C GLU A 212 18.04 -5.34 -5.14
N GLY A 213 18.91 -6.25 -4.66
CA GLY A 213 19.58 -7.23 -5.51
C GLY A 213 20.62 -6.64 -6.48
N ALA A 214 21.07 -5.38 -6.27
CA ALA A 214 22.12 -4.77 -7.05
C ALA A 214 23.49 -5.40 -6.74
N ASP A 215 24.36 -5.44 -7.78
CA ASP A 215 25.78 -5.73 -7.69
C ASP A 215 26.52 -4.58 -8.38
N GLY A 216 27.03 -3.65 -7.56
CA GLY A 216 27.49 -2.35 -8.06
C GLY A 216 26.35 -1.60 -8.77
N ASN A 217 26.60 -1.16 -10.01
CA ASN A 217 25.59 -0.51 -10.84
C ASN A 217 24.70 -1.50 -11.62
N SER A 218 24.89 -2.81 -11.44
CA SER A 218 24.12 -3.82 -12.15
C SER A 218 22.91 -4.25 -11.33
N ILE A 219 21.69 -4.06 -11.85
CA ILE A 219 20.42 -4.31 -11.18
C ILE A 219 19.60 -5.40 -11.91
N PRO A 220 18.71 -6.11 -11.19
CA PRO A 220 17.74 -7.01 -11.84
C PRO A 220 16.66 -6.24 -12.60
N ARG A 221 15.97 -6.90 -13.55
CA ARG A 221 14.86 -6.31 -14.33
C ARG A 221 13.70 -5.80 -13.43
N GLN A 222 13.43 -6.54 -12.37
CA GLN A 222 12.49 -6.17 -11.33
C GLN A 222 13.26 -5.91 -10.05
N THR A 223 13.16 -4.73 -9.52
CA THR A 223 13.88 -4.31 -8.30
C THR A 223 13.09 -3.25 -7.56
N VAL A 224 13.44 -3.07 -6.30
CA VAL A 224 12.91 -1.97 -5.47
C VAL A 224 13.99 -0.92 -5.33
N LEU A 225 13.69 0.31 -5.74
CA LEU A 225 14.49 1.47 -5.43
C LEU A 225 14.29 1.81 -3.95
N ARG A 226 15.39 1.95 -3.22
CA ARG A 226 15.42 2.43 -1.85
C ARG A 226 16.24 3.71 -1.80
N ALA A 227 15.62 4.79 -1.33
CA ALA A 227 16.32 6.05 -1.09
C ALA A 227 16.29 6.37 0.40
N THR A 228 17.45 6.74 0.94
CA THR A 228 17.54 7.41 2.25
C THR A 228 17.82 8.87 1.97
N ILE A 229 17.00 9.74 2.56
CA ILE A 229 17.04 11.18 2.31
C ILE A 229 17.15 11.85 3.67
N SER A 230 18.07 12.81 3.79
CA SER A 230 18.27 13.55 5.04
C SER A 230 18.49 15.03 4.77
N ASP A 231 17.92 15.84 5.65
CA ASP A 231 18.07 17.29 5.66
C ASP A 231 17.80 17.86 7.07
N PRO A 232 18.61 18.80 7.57
CA PRO A 232 18.40 19.42 8.87
C PRO A 232 17.02 20.11 9.02
N SER A 233 16.47 20.57 7.90
CA SER A 233 15.17 21.22 7.84
C SER A 233 14.01 20.25 7.63
N GLY A 234 14.29 18.97 7.36
CA GLY A 234 13.31 17.96 6.99
C GLY A 234 12.92 18.05 5.51
N ILE A 235 12.16 17.06 5.06
CA ILE A 235 11.81 16.86 3.64
C ILE A 235 10.40 17.38 3.37
N ASN A 236 10.26 18.16 2.29
CA ASN A 236 8.97 18.65 1.81
C ASN A 236 8.19 17.51 1.13
N ILE A 237 7.00 17.25 1.64
CA ILE A 237 6.08 16.23 1.12
C ILE A 237 4.69 16.80 0.82
N THR A 238 4.55 18.11 0.68
CA THR A 238 3.28 18.75 0.35
C THR A 238 2.76 18.34 -1.02
N GLY A 239 3.66 18.03 -1.95
CA GLY A 239 3.30 17.70 -3.33
C GLY A 239 2.79 18.89 -4.11
N GLU A 240 3.13 20.12 -3.66
CA GLU A 240 2.84 21.33 -4.41
C GLU A 240 3.51 21.31 -5.78
N THR A 241 2.86 21.91 -6.77
CA THR A 241 3.32 21.89 -8.15
C THR A 241 4.77 22.39 -8.27
N GLY A 242 5.64 21.49 -8.72
CA GLY A 242 7.08 21.74 -8.87
C GLY A 242 7.92 21.42 -7.63
N HIS A 243 7.29 21.04 -6.51
CA HIS A 243 7.96 20.60 -5.27
C HIS A 243 7.69 19.13 -4.94
N GLU A 244 7.23 18.35 -5.92
CA GLU A 244 7.07 16.90 -5.78
C GLU A 244 8.44 16.20 -5.64
N ILE A 245 8.44 15.04 -5.00
CA ILE A 245 9.58 14.11 -5.08
C ILE A 245 9.47 13.39 -6.42
N GLU A 246 10.39 13.68 -7.33
CA GLU A 246 10.35 13.24 -8.72
C GLU A 246 11.40 12.16 -9.00
N LEU A 247 10.98 10.98 -9.45
CA LEU A 247 11.85 9.98 -10.03
C LEU A 247 11.66 9.99 -11.55
N VAL A 248 12.76 10.12 -12.29
CA VAL A 248 12.75 10.03 -13.75
C VAL A 248 13.63 8.87 -14.17
N ILE A 249 13.09 7.96 -14.98
CA ILE A 249 13.81 6.83 -15.57
C ILE A 249 13.70 6.97 -17.10
N ASP A 250 14.82 7.18 -17.77
CA ASP A 250 14.88 7.38 -19.24
C ASP A 250 13.89 8.43 -19.79
N GLY A 251 13.57 9.42 -18.99
CA GLY A 251 12.60 10.48 -19.34
C GLY A 251 11.17 10.23 -18.90
N GLU A 252 10.83 9.05 -18.40
CA GLU A 252 9.52 8.76 -17.81
C GLU A 252 9.48 9.23 -16.34
N LEU A 253 8.46 10.02 -15.99
CA LEU A 253 8.28 10.64 -14.67
C LEU A 253 7.39 9.82 -13.75
N PHE A 254 7.87 9.59 -12.52
CA PHE A 254 7.11 9.00 -11.41
C PHE A 254 7.13 9.98 -10.23
N VAL A 255 5.96 10.27 -9.66
CA VAL A 255 5.86 11.09 -8.44
C VAL A 255 5.93 10.19 -7.22
N LEU A 256 6.94 10.38 -6.38
CA LEU A 256 7.21 9.55 -5.21
C LEU A 256 6.88 10.20 -3.88
N THR A 257 6.23 11.34 -3.86
CA THR A 257 5.90 12.08 -2.63
C THR A 257 5.15 11.21 -1.62
N ASP A 258 4.22 10.37 -2.09
CA ASP A 258 3.45 9.47 -1.23
C ASP A 258 4.23 8.24 -0.72
N PHE A 259 5.38 7.96 -1.29
CA PHE A 259 6.24 6.85 -0.89
C PHE A 259 7.26 7.25 0.18
N TYR A 260 7.42 8.56 0.45
CA TYR A 260 8.33 9.03 1.50
C TYR A 260 7.71 8.93 2.88
N SER A 261 8.48 8.49 3.87
CA SER A 261 8.10 8.54 5.28
C SER A 261 9.31 8.67 6.21
N VAL A 262 9.14 9.45 7.27
CA VAL A 262 10.08 9.52 8.38
C VAL A 262 10.06 8.21 9.16
N GLN A 263 11.23 7.72 9.51
CA GLN A 263 11.43 6.50 10.27
C GLN A 263 12.35 6.75 11.47
N GLY A 264 12.08 6.03 12.57
CA GLY A 264 12.93 6.12 13.77
C GLY A 264 12.72 7.38 14.62
N GLY A 265 11.71 8.20 14.29
CA GLY A 265 11.34 9.36 15.12
C GLY A 265 12.13 10.65 14.86
N ASP A 266 13.06 10.68 13.91
CA ASP A 266 13.77 11.88 13.50
C ASP A 266 13.22 12.39 12.16
N TYR A 267 12.54 13.55 12.17
CA TYR A 267 11.94 14.15 10.97
C TYR A 267 12.97 14.62 9.94
N ARG A 268 14.24 14.74 10.32
CA ARG A 268 15.34 15.14 9.44
C ARG A 268 15.78 14.04 8.49
N GLN A 269 15.29 12.81 8.71
CA GLN A 269 15.62 11.66 7.88
C GLN A 269 14.41 10.82 7.56
N GLY A 270 14.33 10.35 6.33
CA GLY A 270 13.29 9.43 5.90
C GLY A 270 13.71 8.55 4.75
N ASN A 271 12.83 7.65 4.40
CA ASN A 271 13.08 6.65 3.37
C ASN A 271 11.97 6.63 2.32
N ILE A 272 12.36 6.27 1.11
CA ILE A 272 11.46 5.88 0.02
C ILE A 272 11.74 4.42 -0.31
N GLU A 273 10.67 3.65 -0.47
CA GLU A 273 10.70 2.32 -1.07
C GLU A 273 9.72 2.31 -2.25
N PHE A 274 10.27 2.15 -3.45
CA PHE A 274 9.47 2.18 -4.67
C PHE A 274 9.79 0.98 -5.56
N PRO A 275 8.82 0.09 -5.82
CA PRO A 275 9.00 -0.98 -6.78
C PRO A 275 9.08 -0.38 -8.19
N LEU A 276 10.24 -0.54 -8.85
CA LEU A 276 10.40 -0.06 -10.21
C LEU A 276 9.52 -0.85 -11.18
N PRO A 277 9.04 -0.23 -12.25
CA PRO A 277 8.51 -0.97 -13.38
C PRO A 277 9.56 -1.95 -13.92
N GLU A 278 9.13 -2.99 -14.61
CA GLU A 278 10.06 -3.92 -15.24
C GLU A 278 10.86 -3.18 -16.33
N LEU A 279 12.17 -3.13 -16.16
CA LEU A 279 13.08 -2.44 -17.09
C LEU A 279 13.65 -3.42 -18.10
N GLU A 280 13.82 -2.98 -19.35
CA GLU A 280 14.48 -3.77 -20.38
C GLU A 280 15.98 -3.92 -20.09
N PRO A 281 16.63 -5.02 -20.53
CA PRO A 281 18.07 -5.16 -20.37
C PRO A 281 18.83 -4.06 -21.11
N GLY A 282 19.76 -3.42 -20.42
CA GLY A 282 20.52 -2.29 -20.98
C GLY A 282 20.93 -1.28 -19.93
N GLU A 283 21.42 -0.14 -20.39
CA GLU A 283 21.75 1.01 -19.54
C GLU A 283 20.54 1.92 -19.42
N HIS A 284 20.24 2.36 -18.19
CA HIS A 284 19.15 3.25 -17.85
C HIS A 284 19.65 4.39 -17.00
N GLU A 285 19.22 5.61 -17.30
CA GLU A 285 19.44 6.76 -16.44
C GLU A 285 18.33 6.87 -15.42
N VAL A 286 18.70 6.89 -14.15
CA VAL A 286 17.79 7.08 -13.01
C VAL A 286 18.14 8.39 -12.32
N ARG A 287 17.16 9.29 -12.22
CA ARG A 287 17.29 10.60 -11.60
C ARG A 287 16.23 10.77 -10.52
N LEU A 288 16.65 11.04 -9.28
CA LEU A 288 15.78 11.40 -8.16
C LEU A 288 16.01 12.85 -7.78
N LYS A 289 14.92 13.63 -7.68
CA LYS A 289 14.92 15.02 -7.21
C LYS A 289 14.03 15.12 -5.97
N VAL A 290 14.52 15.82 -4.94
CA VAL A 290 13.84 16.00 -3.66
C VAL A 290 13.98 17.44 -3.20
N TRP A 291 13.02 17.90 -2.41
CA TRP A 291 12.97 19.23 -1.81
C TRP A 291 12.97 19.16 -0.29
N ASP A 292 13.62 20.12 0.38
CA ASP A 292 13.50 20.34 1.81
C ASP A 292 12.28 21.24 2.16
N ASN A 293 12.06 21.45 3.45
CA ASN A 293 10.97 22.29 3.93
C ASN A 293 11.18 23.80 3.69
N PHE A 294 12.38 24.23 3.26
CA PHE A 294 12.68 25.59 2.81
C PHE A 294 12.59 25.79 1.30
N ASN A 295 12.27 24.73 0.57
CA ASN A 295 12.19 24.68 -0.90
C ASN A 295 13.57 24.74 -1.58
N ASN A 296 14.63 24.26 -0.93
CA ASN A 296 15.86 23.95 -1.62
C ASN A 296 15.79 22.54 -2.20
N SER A 297 16.35 22.32 -3.37
CA SER A 297 16.29 21.01 -4.01
C SER A 297 17.67 20.41 -4.23
N SER A 298 17.72 19.10 -4.11
CA SER A 298 18.85 18.29 -4.56
C SER A 298 18.40 17.26 -5.59
N ARG A 299 19.33 16.84 -6.43
CA ARG A 299 19.12 15.75 -7.39
C ARG A 299 20.31 14.81 -7.42
N THR A 300 20.02 13.53 -7.53
CA THR A 300 21.02 12.49 -7.78
C THR A 300 20.72 11.84 -9.12
N ILE A 301 21.76 11.66 -9.94
CA ILE A 301 21.66 11.00 -11.25
C ILE A 301 22.63 9.83 -11.23
N ILE A 302 22.14 8.65 -11.55
CA ILE A 302 22.96 7.44 -11.67
C ILE A 302 22.60 6.69 -12.94
N THR A 303 23.59 6.07 -13.56
CA THR A 303 23.38 5.11 -14.64
C THR A 303 23.45 3.71 -14.06
N VAL A 304 22.40 2.94 -14.27
CA VAL A 304 22.31 1.52 -13.87
C VAL A 304 22.30 0.65 -15.11
N LYS A 305 22.89 -0.52 -15.00
CA LYS A 305 22.83 -1.55 -16.04
C LYS A 305 21.86 -2.63 -15.63
N VAL A 306 20.72 -2.69 -16.28
CA VAL A 306 19.77 -3.78 -16.08
C VAL A 306 20.37 -5.05 -16.69
N ARG A 307 20.54 -6.05 -15.82
CA ARG A 307 21.04 -7.35 -16.27
C ARG A 307 20.07 -7.89 -17.33
N GLN A 308 20.60 -8.41 -18.43
CA GLN A 308 19.83 -9.42 -19.13
C GLN A 308 19.52 -10.44 -18.05
N GLY A 309 18.28 -10.43 -17.57
CA GLY A 309 17.86 -11.46 -16.66
C GLY A 309 18.33 -12.75 -17.35
N ALA A 310 18.93 -13.64 -16.61
CA ALA A 310 18.81 -15.02 -16.98
C ALA A 310 17.29 -15.19 -17.06
N GLY A 311 16.72 -14.84 -18.22
CA GLY A 311 15.30 -14.99 -18.49
C GLY A 311 14.99 -16.36 -17.98
N THR A 312 13.83 -16.60 -17.36
CA THR A 312 13.58 -17.89 -16.68
C THR A 312 13.99 -19.09 -17.56
N GLY A 313 14.35 -18.81 -18.80
CA GLY A 313 14.63 -19.83 -19.82
C GLY A 313 13.38 -20.64 -20.12
N ILE A 314 12.31 -20.37 -19.40
CA ILE A 314 11.04 -21.10 -19.49
C ILE A 314 9.97 -20.11 -19.94
N GLU A 315 9.30 -20.42 -21.02
CA GLU A 315 8.18 -19.68 -21.60
C GLU A 315 6.97 -20.60 -21.81
N ASN A 316 5.81 -20.04 -22.14
CA ASN A 316 4.58 -20.75 -22.52
C ASN A 316 4.19 -21.86 -21.53
N VAL A 317 4.35 -21.59 -20.23
CA VAL A 317 4.01 -22.54 -19.18
C VAL A 317 2.51 -22.70 -19.05
N LEU A 318 2.00 -23.89 -19.42
CA LEU A 318 0.58 -24.21 -19.37
C LEU A 318 0.39 -25.61 -18.80
N PHE A 319 -0.81 -25.84 -18.27
CA PHE A 319 -1.31 -27.17 -17.96
C PHE A 319 -2.57 -27.47 -18.76
N PHE A 320 -2.64 -28.60 -19.43
CA PHE A 320 -3.78 -28.98 -20.28
C PHE A 320 -4.18 -30.46 -20.09
N PRO A 321 -5.49 -30.76 -20.00
CA PRO A 321 -6.61 -29.83 -19.94
C PRO A 321 -6.71 -29.12 -18.57
N ASN A 322 -7.14 -27.88 -18.57
CA ASN A 322 -7.42 -27.12 -17.34
C ASN A 322 -8.85 -26.53 -17.42
N PRO A 323 -9.82 -27.00 -16.63
CA PRO A 323 -9.71 -27.96 -15.52
C PRO A 323 -9.31 -29.37 -15.93
N MET A 324 -8.45 -30.00 -15.09
CA MET A 324 -8.08 -31.40 -15.22
C MET A 324 -9.17 -32.31 -14.71
N ARG A 325 -9.40 -33.44 -15.40
CA ARG A 325 -10.31 -34.50 -14.99
C ARG A 325 -9.53 -35.80 -14.66
N ASP A 326 -10.26 -36.86 -14.30
CA ASP A 326 -9.70 -38.15 -13.83
C ASP A 326 -8.57 -38.76 -14.69
N SER A 327 -8.50 -38.43 -15.97
CA SER A 327 -7.44 -38.90 -16.88
C SER A 327 -6.08 -38.23 -16.71
N GLY A 328 -5.97 -37.25 -15.78
CA GLY A 328 -4.76 -36.44 -15.63
C GLY A 328 -4.63 -35.41 -16.75
N GLY A 329 -3.43 -34.87 -16.91
CA GLY A 329 -3.09 -33.86 -17.91
C GLY A 329 -1.58 -33.76 -18.15
N HIS A 330 -1.20 -32.65 -18.78
CA HIS A 330 0.19 -32.42 -19.15
C HIS A 330 0.61 -31.01 -18.77
N PHE A 331 1.76 -30.88 -18.12
CA PHE A 331 2.51 -29.66 -18.07
C PHE A 331 3.23 -29.44 -19.37
N THR A 332 3.10 -28.28 -19.97
CA THR A 332 3.82 -27.88 -21.18
C THR A 332 4.61 -26.61 -20.93
N TYR A 333 5.77 -26.51 -21.49
CA TYR A 333 6.65 -25.35 -21.41
C TYR A 333 7.67 -25.35 -22.52
N ASP A 334 8.14 -24.15 -22.87
CA ASP A 334 9.23 -23.97 -23.80
C ASP A 334 10.51 -23.58 -23.08
N LEU A 335 11.63 -24.20 -23.42
CA LEU A 335 12.96 -23.81 -22.95
C LEU A 335 13.71 -23.08 -24.07
N LYS A 336 14.31 -21.92 -23.73
CA LYS A 336 15.13 -21.14 -24.68
C LYS A 336 16.46 -21.79 -25.02
N GLU A 337 16.92 -22.69 -24.16
CA GLU A 337 18.14 -23.48 -24.30
C GLU A 337 18.00 -24.79 -23.53
N GLU A 338 18.82 -25.80 -23.84
CA GLU A 338 18.83 -27.06 -23.08
C GLU A 338 19.20 -26.81 -21.61
N ALA A 339 18.37 -27.30 -20.69
CA ALA A 339 18.60 -27.19 -19.25
C ALA A 339 19.46 -28.33 -18.70
N SER A 340 20.11 -28.16 -17.56
CA SER A 340 20.75 -29.24 -16.80
C SER A 340 19.73 -30.05 -15.99
N ALA A 341 18.67 -29.41 -15.52
CA ALA A 341 17.56 -30.05 -14.83
C ALA A 341 16.29 -29.19 -14.96
N VAL A 342 15.13 -29.84 -14.96
CA VAL A 342 13.84 -29.20 -14.83
C VAL A 342 13.05 -29.92 -13.74
N GLN A 343 12.50 -29.13 -12.79
CA GLN A 343 11.67 -29.60 -11.69
C GLN A 343 10.29 -28.98 -11.78
N ILE A 344 9.26 -29.81 -11.58
CA ILE A 344 7.87 -29.39 -11.54
C ILE A 344 7.33 -29.72 -10.15
N GLU A 345 6.94 -28.72 -9.40
CA GLU A 345 6.40 -28.85 -8.05
C GLU A 345 4.92 -28.42 -8.06
N VAL A 346 4.06 -29.21 -7.45
CA VAL A 346 2.62 -28.90 -7.31
C VAL A 346 2.30 -28.67 -5.85
N PHE A 347 1.62 -27.57 -5.56
CA PHE A 347 1.29 -27.14 -4.20
C PHE A 347 -0.22 -26.95 -4.03
N SER A 348 -0.72 -27.22 -2.83
CA SER A 348 -2.03 -26.74 -2.41
C SER A 348 -2.02 -25.21 -2.25
N LEU A 349 -3.18 -24.57 -2.20
CA LEU A 349 -3.28 -23.12 -1.94
C LEU A 349 -2.71 -22.71 -0.56
N SER A 350 -2.57 -23.65 0.37
CA SER A 350 -1.91 -23.42 1.66
C SER A 350 -0.38 -23.52 1.63
N GLY A 351 0.21 -23.75 0.44
CA GLY A 351 1.66 -23.88 0.26
C GLY A 351 2.24 -25.27 0.57
N ARG A 352 1.40 -26.29 0.86
CA ARG A 352 1.87 -27.66 1.07
C ARG A 352 2.21 -28.30 -0.25
N LEU A 353 3.41 -28.85 -0.38
CA LEU A 353 3.83 -29.65 -1.54
C LEU A 353 2.91 -30.90 -1.65
N VAL A 354 2.35 -31.10 -2.82
CA VAL A 354 1.43 -32.17 -3.14
C VAL A 354 2.10 -33.24 -4.02
N ASP A 355 2.87 -32.77 -5.00
CA ASP A 355 3.58 -33.67 -5.91
C ASP A 355 4.82 -32.98 -6.49
N GLU A 356 5.79 -33.79 -6.96
CA GLU A 356 7.05 -33.35 -7.53
C GLU A 356 7.43 -34.26 -8.70
N LEU A 357 7.76 -33.66 -9.84
CA LEU A 357 8.13 -34.39 -11.05
C LEU A 357 9.40 -33.79 -11.66
N ALA A 358 10.20 -34.66 -12.27
CA ALA A 358 11.26 -34.22 -13.17
C ALA A 358 10.67 -33.81 -14.54
N GLY A 359 11.10 -32.68 -15.04
CA GLY A 359 10.71 -32.15 -16.33
C GLY A 359 11.67 -32.60 -17.42
N GLU A 360 11.26 -32.46 -18.70
CA GLU A 360 12.15 -32.61 -19.85
C GLU A 360 13.05 -31.38 -19.99
N ILE A 361 14.27 -31.59 -20.49
CA ILE A 361 15.34 -30.57 -20.50
C ILE A 361 15.68 -30.03 -21.89
N ARG A 362 14.94 -30.42 -22.94
CA ARG A 362 15.26 -30.08 -24.32
C ARG A 362 14.96 -28.65 -24.68
N GLU A 363 15.77 -28.01 -25.47
CA GLU A 363 15.46 -26.74 -26.10
C GLU A 363 14.13 -26.81 -26.89
N GLY A 364 13.32 -25.76 -26.83
CA GLY A 364 12.00 -25.67 -27.43
C GLY A 364 10.90 -26.29 -26.55
N TYR A 365 9.88 -26.86 -27.20
CA TYR A 365 8.69 -27.39 -26.56
C TYR A 365 8.95 -28.68 -25.80
N ASN A 366 8.48 -28.72 -24.54
CA ASN A 366 8.54 -29.85 -23.62
C ASN A 366 7.16 -30.16 -23.06
N GLN A 367 6.91 -31.44 -22.76
CA GLN A 367 5.63 -31.91 -22.23
C GLN A 367 5.84 -33.02 -21.20
N VAL A 368 5.25 -32.89 -20.03
CA VAL A 368 5.33 -33.86 -18.92
C VAL A 368 3.93 -34.26 -18.49
N ALA A 369 3.63 -35.54 -18.54
CA ALA A 369 2.34 -36.06 -18.07
C ALA A 369 2.26 -36.02 -16.54
N TRP A 370 1.09 -35.63 -16.02
CA TRP A 370 0.78 -35.68 -14.61
C TRP A 370 -0.55 -36.36 -14.37
N ILE A 371 -0.48 -37.47 -13.65
CA ILE A 371 -1.64 -38.23 -13.19
C ILE A 371 -1.58 -38.25 -11.68
N PRO A 372 -2.34 -37.36 -10.99
CA PRO A 372 -2.29 -37.26 -9.55
C PRO A 372 -2.88 -38.50 -8.88
N GLY A 373 -2.43 -38.79 -7.68
CA GLY A 373 -2.99 -39.87 -6.86
C GLY A 373 -4.50 -39.77 -6.66
N ALA A 374 -5.14 -40.90 -6.41
CA ALA A 374 -6.59 -40.98 -6.23
C ALA A 374 -7.12 -40.17 -5.04
N ASP A 375 -6.27 -39.86 -4.10
CA ASP A 375 -6.53 -39.10 -2.88
C ASP A 375 -6.45 -37.59 -3.07
N LEU A 376 -6.00 -37.10 -4.24
CA LEU A 376 -6.00 -35.67 -4.51
C LEU A 376 -7.43 -35.13 -4.58
N ALA A 377 -7.76 -34.15 -3.73
CA ALA A 377 -9.08 -33.54 -3.66
C ALA A 377 -9.39 -32.65 -4.88
N ASN A 378 -10.67 -32.45 -5.18
CA ASN A 378 -11.09 -31.42 -6.12
C ASN A 378 -10.69 -30.04 -5.58
N GLY A 379 -10.19 -29.16 -6.45
CA GLY A 379 -9.78 -27.82 -6.03
C GLY A 379 -8.76 -27.17 -6.97
N THR A 380 -8.29 -26.04 -6.54
CA THR A 380 -7.25 -25.25 -7.22
C THR A 380 -5.90 -25.54 -6.59
N TYR A 381 -4.92 -25.81 -7.43
CA TYR A 381 -3.54 -26.04 -7.05
C TYR A 381 -2.60 -25.07 -7.78
N LEU A 382 -1.51 -24.71 -7.14
CA LEU A 382 -0.42 -23.98 -7.76
C LEU A 382 0.61 -24.98 -8.27
N TYR A 383 1.20 -24.72 -9.41
CA TYR A 383 2.38 -25.47 -9.83
C TYR A 383 3.50 -24.51 -10.23
N LYS A 384 4.72 -24.92 -9.97
CA LYS A 384 5.94 -24.19 -10.28
C LYS A 384 6.84 -25.06 -11.11
N ILE A 385 7.28 -24.55 -12.27
CA ILE A 385 8.29 -25.20 -13.11
C ILE A 385 9.59 -24.41 -12.96
N THR A 386 10.65 -25.07 -12.53
CA THR A 386 11.99 -24.49 -12.35
C THR A 386 12.97 -25.20 -13.27
N ALA A 387 13.72 -24.45 -14.06
CA ALA A 387 14.81 -24.98 -14.87
C ALA A 387 16.16 -24.50 -14.34
N GLU A 388 17.10 -25.42 -14.21
CA GLU A 388 18.49 -25.15 -13.93
C GLU A 388 19.27 -25.19 -15.25
N ARG A 389 20.08 -24.16 -15.50
CA ARG A 389 20.90 -24.06 -16.68
C ARG A 389 22.27 -24.69 -16.45
N LYS A 390 22.97 -24.98 -17.54
CA LYS A 390 24.35 -25.51 -17.51
C LYS A 390 25.36 -24.63 -16.77
N ASN A 391 25.06 -23.34 -16.63
CA ASN A 391 25.87 -22.38 -15.86
C ASN A 391 25.46 -22.27 -14.36
N GLY A 392 24.56 -23.14 -13.89
CA GLY A 392 24.07 -23.15 -12.50
C GLY A 392 23.00 -22.11 -12.17
N SER A 393 22.61 -21.25 -13.12
CA SER A 393 21.52 -20.31 -12.87
C SER A 393 20.16 -21.01 -12.98
N THR A 394 19.23 -20.64 -12.09
CA THR A 394 17.87 -21.19 -12.06
C THR A 394 16.87 -20.15 -12.49
N GLY A 395 15.82 -20.58 -13.18
CA GLY A 395 14.67 -19.75 -13.52
C GLY A 395 13.39 -20.55 -13.38
N GLY A 396 12.29 -19.91 -12.94
CA GLY A 396 11.03 -20.61 -12.70
C GLY A 396 9.81 -19.78 -13.06
N ARG A 397 8.71 -20.49 -13.33
CA ARG A 397 7.37 -19.92 -13.57
C ARG A 397 6.35 -20.63 -12.69
N THR A 398 5.40 -19.88 -12.16
CA THR A 398 4.28 -20.42 -11.37
C THR A 398 2.98 -20.16 -12.10
N ALA A 399 2.10 -21.15 -12.10
CA ALA A 399 0.76 -21.04 -12.68
C ALA A 399 -0.24 -21.91 -11.89
N VAL A 400 -1.49 -21.98 -12.36
CA VAL A 400 -2.60 -22.58 -11.64
C VAL A 400 -3.19 -23.74 -12.44
N VAL A 401 -3.50 -24.85 -11.76
CA VAL A 401 -4.28 -25.96 -12.30
C VAL A 401 -5.55 -26.18 -11.45
N GLN A 402 -6.67 -26.40 -12.10
CA GLN A 402 -7.92 -26.81 -11.46
C GLN A 402 -8.12 -28.31 -11.64
N VAL A 403 -8.40 -29.01 -10.54
CA VAL A 403 -8.69 -30.44 -10.51
C VAL A 403 -10.19 -30.63 -10.25
N VAL A 404 -10.86 -31.36 -11.15
CA VAL A 404 -12.27 -31.71 -11.06
C VAL A 404 -12.41 -33.20 -11.37
N LYS A 405 -12.66 -34.01 -10.34
CA LYS A 405 -12.89 -35.44 -10.46
C LYS A 405 -14.35 -35.77 -10.53
#